data_31d2090beb24ff7ef0c47b93e9112440
#
_entry.id   31d2090beb24ff7ef0c47b93e9112440
#
_cell.length_a   1.000
_cell.length_b   1.000
_cell.length_c   1.000
_cell.angle_alpha   90.00
_cell.angle_beta   90.00
_cell.angle_gamma   90.00
#
_symmetry.space_group_name_H-M   'P 1'
#
loop_
_entity.id
_entity.type
_entity.pdbx_description
1 polymer ?
#
loop_
_entity_poly.entity_id
_entity_poly.type
_entity_poly.pdbx_seq_one_letter_code
_entity_poly.pdbx_strand_id
1 'polypeptide(L)'
;VVLYQRPGQDRDAIAAELVDRTGATLVHAFANPWVIEGQGTLGMEAEAQLSASGINGPLHIIACCGGGGLSAGLSLACPDALVSIAEPEGWDDVIRSLDAGEIVPVVDQTHPTPCDALQTPSTFPINFDVLKGRIHSSAAVTPAEVAAAMRLVFEKLHLVVEPGGAAALAAVLAGKIEPQGTAVVT
;
A
#
# COMPACT_ATOMS: atom_id res chain seq x y z
N VAL A 1 10.70 -21.77 -4.80
CA VAL A 1 9.36 -21.18 -4.95
C VAL A 1 8.34 -22.25 -4.59
N VAL A 2 7.39 -21.91 -3.74
CA VAL A 2 6.26 -22.78 -3.39
C VAL A 2 4.99 -22.10 -3.92
N LEU A 3 4.27 -22.79 -4.79
CA LEU A 3 2.99 -22.31 -5.33
C LEU A 3 1.86 -22.69 -4.37
N TYR A 4 0.87 -21.83 -4.23
CA TYR A 4 -0.33 -22.07 -3.44
C TYR A 4 -1.57 -21.58 -4.15
N GLN A 5 -2.75 -22.09 -3.77
CA GLN A 5 -4.03 -21.73 -4.37
C GLN A 5 -4.74 -20.66 -3.54
N ARG A 6 -5.23 -19.63 -4.22
CA ARG A 6 -6.13 -18.61 -3.67
C ARG A 6 -7.50 -18.66 -4.37
N PRO A 7 -8.61 -18.60 -3.62
CA PRO A 7 -8.71 -18.81 -2.17
C PRO A 7 -8.50 -20.29 -1.78
N GLY A 8 -8.21 -20.56 -0.52
CA GLY A 8 -8.23 -21.92 0.03
C GLY A 8 -6.97 -22.36 0.77
N GLN A 9 -5.80 -21.81 0.44
CA GLN A 9 -4.58 -22.10 1.18
C GLN A 9 -4.05 -20.84 1.86
N ASP A 10 -3.64 -21.01 3.12
CA ASP A 10 -3.03 -19.93 3.92
C ASP A 10 -1.52 -19.85 3.62
N ARG A 11 -1.11 -18.72 3.03
CA ARG A 11 0.29 -18.43 2.71
C ARG A 11 1.18 -18.38 3.95
N ASP A 12 0.66 -17.83 5.04
CA ASP A 12 1.44 -17.64 6.26
C ASP A 12 1.63 -18.97 7.00
N ALA A 13 0.63 -19.85 6.97
CA ALA A 13 0.74 -21.23 7.47
C ALA A 13 1.79 -22.02 6.65
N ILE A 14 1.78 -21.90 5.32
CA ILE A 14 2.78 -22.54 4.45
C ILE A 14 4.19 -22.02 4.75
N ALA A 15 4.34 -20.72 4.98
CA ALA A 15 5.61 -20.12 5.33
C ALA A 15 6.12 -20.61 6.69
N ALA A 16 5.25 -20.72 7.70
CA ALA A 16 5.58 -21.26 9.00
C ALA A 16 6.06 -22.72 8.92
N GLU A 17 5.36 -23.56 8.15
CA GLU A 17 5.79 -24.97 7.91
C GLU A 17 7.17 -25.04 7.25
N LEU A 18 7.48 -24.14 6.31
CA LEU A 18 8.78 -24.06 5.68
C LEU A 18 9.88 -23.67 6.67
N VAL A 19 9.62 -22.72 7.54
CA VAL A 19 10.52 -22.31 8.64
C VAL A 19 10.83 -23.50 9.54
N ASP A 20 9.80 -24.20 10.01
CA ASP A 20 9.95 -25.35 10.91
C ASP A 20 10.77 -26.47 10.27
N ARG A 21 10.57 -26.72 8.97
CA ARG A 21 11.24 -27.79 8.24
C ARG A 21 12.70 -27.44 7.87
N THR A 22 12.99 -26.16 7.60
CA THR A 22 14.30 -25.76 7.04
C THR A 22 15.18 -25.00 8.01
N GLY A 23 14.63 -24.50 9.13
CA GLY A 23 15.31 -23.59 10.03
C GLY A 23 15.55 -22.18 9.45
N ALA A 24 14.89 -21.84 8.33
CA ALA A 24 15.01 -20.53 7.71
C ALA A 24 14.36 -19.43 8.57
N THR A 25 14.85 -18.20 8.44
CA THR A 25 14.22 -17.04 9.07
C THR A 25 13.10 -16.52 8.18
N LEU A 26 11.90 -16.39 8.73
CA LEU A 26 10.78 -15.75 8.03
C LEU A 26 10.96 -14.23 8.03
N VAL A 27 11.03 -13.65 6.83
CA VAL A 27 10.90 -12.21 6.63
C VAL A 27 9.52 -11.96 6.03
N HIS A 28 8.58 -11.52 6.87
CA HIS A 28 7.22 -11.26 6.42
C HIS A 28 7.19 -10.06 5.46
N ALA A 29 6.42 -10.14 4.38
CA ALA A 29 6.46 -9.17 3.28
C ALA A 29 6.11 -7.73 3.70
N PHE A 30 5.31 -7.55 4.74
CA PHE A 30 4.88 -6.23 5.23
C PHE A 30 4.72 -6.14 6.76
N ALA A 31 4.51 -7.25 7.46
CA ALA A 31 4.31 -7.28 8.92
C ALA A 31 5.61 -7.62 9.66
N ASN A 32 6.65 -6.86 9.41
CA ASN A 32 7.95 -7.00 10.06
C ASN A 32 8.51 -5.60 10.31
N PRO A 33 8.98 -5.27 11.53
CA PRO A 33 9.43 -3.92 11.87
C PRO A 33 10.55 -3.42 10.96
N TRP A 34 11.50 -4.28 10.60
CA TRP A 34 12.61 -3.89 9.73
C TRP A 34 12.19 -3.72 8.26
N VAL A 35 11.18 -4.47 7.81
CA VAL A 35 10.57 -4.24 6.50
C VAL A 35 9.86 -2.89 6.49
N ILE A 36 9.07 -2.58 7.52
CA ILE A 36 8.39 -1.29 7.66
C ILE A 36 9.41 -0.14 7.66
N GLU A 37 10.48 -0.25 8.46
CA GLU A 37 11.57 0.73 8.49
C GLU A 37 12.21 0.92 7.11
N GLY A 38 12.53 -0.20 6.43
CA GLY A 38 13.07 -0.17 5.07
C GLY A 38 12.15 0.51 4.06
N GLN A 39 10.82 0.33 4.16
CA GLN A 39 9.86 1.00 3.28
C GLN A 39 9.82 2.52 3.51
N GLY A 40 10.11 2.98 4.72
CA GLY A 40 10.19 4.42 5.03
C GLY A 40 11.29 5.15 4.27
N THR A 41 12.32 4.47 3.81
CA THR A 41 13.44 5.07 3.04
C THR A 41 12.97 5.75 1.75
N LEU A 42 11.88 5.26 1.13
CA LEU A 42 11.28 5.90 -0.04
C LEU A 42 10.82 7.33 0.28
N GLY A 43 10.17 7.54 1.42
CA GLY A 43 9.73 8.88 1.84
C GLY A 43 10.90 9.81 2.11
N MET A 44 11.92 9.34 2.84
CA MET A 44 13.14 10.12 3.11
C MET A 44 13.86 10.52 1.82
N GLU A 45 13.95 9.61 0.85
CA GLU A 45 14.57 9.89 -0.44
C GLU A 45 13.75 10.90 -1.24
N ALA A 46 12.42 10.77 -1.26
CA ALA A 46 11.52 11.73 -1.92
C ALA A 46 11.67 13.14 -1.33
N GLU A 47 11.67 13.29 -0.01
CA GLU A 47 11.90 14.57 0.66
C GLU A 47 13.26 15.19 0.30
N ALA A 48 14.31 14.37 0.30
CA ALA A 48 15.65 14.83 -0.07
C ALA A 48 15.73 15.31 -1.52
N GLN A 49 15.12 14.58 -2.46
CA GLN A 49 15.09 14.94 -3.89
C GLN A 49 14.27 16.21 -4.15
N LEU A 50 13.12 16.37 -3.49
CA LEU A 50 12.29 17.56 -3.58
C LEU A 50 13.04 18.78 -3.05
N SER A 51 13.65 18.65 -1.89
CA SER A 51 14.45 19.72 -1.28
C SER A 51 15.64 20.12 -2.16
N ALA A 52 16.37 19.16 -2.73
CA ALA A 52 17.44 19.40 -3.67
C ALA A 52 16.99 20.12 -4.95
N SER A 53 15.72 19.92 -5.34
CA SER A 53 15.08 20.60 -6.47
C SER A 53 14.48 21.97 -6.10
N GLY A 54 14.66 22.44 -4.87
CA GLY A 54 14.12 23.70 -4.37
C GLY A 54 12.62 23.67 -4.06
N ILE A 55 12.02 22.49 -4.04
CA ILE A 55 10.61 22.28 -3.69
C ILE A 55 10.55 22.02 -2.18
N ASN A 56 10.07 23.02 -1.44
CA ASN A 56 9.95 22.97 0.01
C ASN A 56 8.49 23.29 0.38
N GLY A 57 7.98 22.64 1.41
CA GLY A 57 6.61 22.87 1.89
C GLY A 57 5.94 21.58 2.35
N PRO A 58 4.65 21.66 2.67
CA PRO A 58 3.90 20.50 3.09
C PRO A 58 3.92 19.42 2.02
N LEU A 59 4.26 18.19 2.40
CA LEU A 59 4.28 17.02 1.55
C LEU A 59 3.03 16.20 1.76
N HIS A 60 2.43 15.74 0.67
CA HIS A 60 1.35 14.76 0.68
C HIS A 60 1.81 13.50 -0.06
N ILE A 61 2.01 12.41 0.65
CA ILE A 61 2.37 11.12 0.07
C ILE A 61 1.10 10.30 -0.12
N ILE A 62 0.82 9.89 -1.35
CA ILE A 62 -0.34 9.06 -1.70
C ILE A 62 0.18 7.73 -2.16
N ALA A 63 -0.02 6.68 -1.36
CA ALA A 63 0.58 5.38 -1.56
C ALA A 63 -0.46 4.29 -1.87
N CYS A 64 -0.11 3.35 -2.74
CA CYS A 64 -0.85 2.11 -2.87
C CYS A 64 -0.71 1.27 -1.58
N CYS A 65 -1.78 0.61 -1.17
CA CYS A 65 -1.83 -0.15 0.07
C CYS A 65 -2.37 -1.57 -0.17
N GLY A 66 -1.61 -2.53 0.28
CA GLY A 66 -2.06 -3.90 0.52
C GLY A 66 -2.07 -4.12 2.04
N GLY A 67 -1.12 -4.89 2.60
CA GLY A 67 -1.05 -5.11 4.05
C GLY A 67 -0.58 -3.92 4.90
N GLY A 68 -0.29 -2.77 4.30
CA GLY A 68 0.04 -1.52 4.98
C GLY A 68 1.51 -1.30 5.33
N GLY A 69 2.43 -2.18 4.90
CA GLY A 69 3.86 -2.06 5.25
C GLY A 69 4.53 -0.80 4.71
N LEU A 70 4.31 -0.48 3.43
CA LEU A 70 4.81 0.74 2.79
C LEU A 70 4.25 1.99 3.48
N SER A 71 2.93 2.06 3.62
CA SER A 71 2.24 3.21 4.21
C SER A 71 2.63 3.44 5.68
N ALA A 72 2.86 2.35 6.45
CA ALA A 72 3.37 2.44 7.81
C ALA A 72 4.80 3.01 7.82
N GLY A 73 5.68 2.53 6.95
CA GLY A 73 7.04 3.04 6.82
C GLY A 73 7.08 4.52 6.47
N LEU A 74 6.29 4.94 5.48
CA LEU A 74 6.15 6.34 5.07
C LEU A 74 5.65 7.23 6.21
N SER A 75 4.62 6.78 6.94
CA SER A 75 4.05 7.53 8.06
C SER A 75 5.00 7.70 9.24
N LEU A 76 5.95 6.78 9.41
CA LEU A 76 6.98 6.89 10.45
C LEU A 76 8.18 7.73 10.00
N ALA A 77 8.60 7.58 8.75
CA ALA A 77 9.78 8.27 8.22
C ALA A 77 9.52 9.74 7.90
N CYS A 78 8.30 10.09 7.52
CA CYS A 78 7.87 11.45 7.16
C CYS A 78 6.74 11.92 8.09
N PRO A 79 7.02 12.19 9.38
CA PRO A 79 5.99 12.48 10.38
C PRO A 79 5.23 13.79 10.11
N ASP A 80 5.81 14.72 9.36
CA ASP A 80 5.21 15.99 9.00
C ASP A 80 4.45 15.94 7.66
N ALA A 81 4.54 14.84 6.93
CA ALA A 81 3.81 14.65 5.68
C ALA A 81 2.38 14.16 5.96
N LEU A 82 1.44 14.58 5.10
CA LEU A 82 0.15 13.92 5.00
C LEU A 82 0.35 12.59 4.27
N VAL A 83 -0.13 11.50 4.81
CA VAL A 83 -0.08 10.20 4.15
C VAL A 83 -1.50 9.72 3.86
N SER A 84 -1.77 9.44 2.59
CA SER A 84 -3.06 8.87 2.14
C SER A 84 -2.82 7.53 1.45
N ILE A 85 -3.83 6.65 1.51
CA ILE A 85 -3.73 5.30 0.97
C ILE A 85 -4.82 5.00 -0.06
N ALA A 86 -4.47 4.17 -1.04
CA ALA A 86 -5.41 3.64 -2.02
C ALA A 86 -5.35 2.12 -2.04
N GLU A 87 -6.51 1.47 -1.95
CA GLU A 87 -6.68 0.03 -2.01
C GLU A 87 -7.61 -0.36 -3.16
N PRO A 88 -7.51 -1.58 -3.72
CA PRO A 88 -8.49 -2.05 -4.68
C PRO A 88 -9.85 -2.30 -4.01
N GLU A 89 -10.92 -1.93 -4.69
CA GLU A 89 -12.29 -2.25 -4.25
C GLU A 89 -12.45 -3.75 -3.98
N GLY A 90 -13.05 -4.09 -2.83
CA GLY A 90 -13.21 -5.45 -2.34
C GLY A 90 -11.97 -6.04 -1.63
N TRP A 91 -10.83 -5.37 -1.70
CA TRP A 91 -9.58 -5.69 -1.00
C TRP A 91 -9.11 -4.48 -0.16
N ASP A 92 -10.07 -3.74 0.35
CA ASP A 92 -9.94 -2.48 1.09
C ASP A 92 -9.96 -2.71 2.62
N ASP A 93 -9.29 -3.75 3.08
CA ASP A 93 -9.32 -4.17 4.48
C ASP A 93 -8.66 -3.17 5.43
N VAL A 94 -7.60 -2.48 4.99
CA VAL A 94 -6.95 -1.44 5.81
C VAL A 94 -7.89 -0.24 5.98
N ILE A 95 -8.55 0.22 4.92
CA ILE A 95 -9.54 1.31 4.98
C ILE A 95 -10.64 0.96 5.97
N ARG A 96 -11.26 -0.22 5.82
CA ARG A 96 -12.33 -0.68 6.71
C ARG A 96 -11.86 -0.85 8.15
N SER A 97 -10.62 -1.33 8.33
CA SER A 97 -10.04 -1.46 9.65
C SER A 97 -9.82 -0.11 10.34
N LEU A 98 -9.34 0.89 9.59
CA LEU A 98 -9.16 2.25 10.11
C LEU A 98 -10.49 2.90 10.48
N ASP A 99 -11.51 2.74 9.64
CA ASP A 99 -12.87 3.24 9.89
C ASP A 99 -13.53 2.57 11.10
N ALA A 100 -13.35 1.26 11.25
CA ALA A 100 -13.89 0.50 12.37
C ALA A 100 -13.10 0.71 13.68
N GLY A 101 -11.83 1.15 13.58
CA GLY A 101 -10.93 1.25 14.73
C GLY A 101 -10.37 -0.09 15.23
N GLU A 102 -10.61 -1.18 14.50
CA GLU A 102 -10.14 -2.54 14.74
C GLU A 102 -9.86 -3.25 13.42
N ILE A 103 -9.08 -4.33 13.44
CA ILE A 103 -8.74 -5.08 12.22
C ILE A 103 -9.97 -5.81 11.68
N VAL A 104 -10.34 -5.48 10.43
CA VAL A 104 -11.47 -6.07 9.70
C VAL A 104 -10.94 -6.79 8.45
N PRO A 105 -10.87 -8.13 8.45
CA PRO A 105 -10.39 -8.88 7.29
C PRO A 105 -11.30 -8.75 6.05
N VAL A 106 -10.75 -9.05 4.86
CA VAL A 106 -11.52 -9.20 3.63
C VAL A 106 -12.50 -10.36 3.77
N VAL A 107 -13.77 -10.09 3.51
CA VAL A 107 -14.83 -11.12 3.60
C VAL A 107 -14.86 -12.01 2.35
N ASP A 108 -14.85 -11.39 1.17
CA ASP A 108 -14.88 -12.08 -0.12
C ASP A 108 -13.50 -12.03 -0.81
N GLN A 109 -12.70 -13.04 -0.54
CA GLN A 109 -11.37 -13.19 -1.16
C GLN A 109 -11.42 -13.63 -2.63
N THR A 110 -12.60 -13.72 -3.22
CA THR A 110 -12.81 -14.01 -4.65
C THR A 110 -13.10 -12.76 -5.48
N HIS A 111 -13.22 -11.60 -4.84
CA HIS A 111 -13.49 -10.34 -5.54
C HIS A 111 -12.43 -10.07 -6.61
N PRO A 112 -12.84 -9.91 -7.88
CA PRO A 112 -11.88 -9.76 -8.97
C PRO A 112 -11.21 -8.39 -8.94
N THR A 113 -9.88 -8.38 -9.02
CA THR A 113 -9.09 -7.17 -9.17
C THR A 113 -7.85 -7.46 -10.02
N PRO A 114 -7.41 -6.53 -10.88
CA PRO A 114 -6.12 -6.64 -11.56
C PRO A 114 -4.92 -6.38 -10.62
N CYS A 115 -5.15 -5.80 -9.44
CA CYS A 115 -4.11 -5.43 -8.46
C CYS A 115 -3.73 -6.64 -7.59
N ASP A 116 -3.19 -7.70 -8.19
CA ASP A 116 -2.89 -8.95 -7.50
C ASP A 116 -1.87 -8.80 -6.36
N ALA A 117 -0.93 -7.88 -6.48
CA ALA A 117 0.04 -7.56 -5.43
C ALA A 117 -0.59 -6.92 -4.18
N LEU A 118 -1.78 -6.32 -4.31
CA LEU A 118 -2.52 -5.69 -3.21
C LEU A 118 -3.62 -6.59 -2.62
N GLN A 119 -3.76 -7.82 -3.09
CA GLN A 119 -4.71 -8.80 -2.55
C GLN A 119 -4.22 -9.35 -1.21
N THR A 120 -4.35 -8.55 -0.17
CA THR A 120 -4.01 -8.93 1.20
C THR A 120 -5.29 -9.27 1.96
N PRO A 121 -5.44 -10.47 2.52
CA PRO A 121 -6.67 -10.84 3.23
C PRO A 121 -6.93 -10.06 4.50
N SER A 122 -5.86 -9.57 5.14
CA SER A 122 -5.94 -8.75 6.35
C SER A 122 -4.63 -8.03 6.61
N THR A 123 -4.70 -6.80 7.09
CA THR A 123 -3.55 -6.14 7.71
C THR A 123 -3.17 -6.83 9.03
N PHE A 124 -2.00 -6.50 9.57
CA PHE A 124 -1.49 -7.04 10.83
C PHE A 124 -1.45 -5.96 11.91
N PRO A 125 -1.50 -6.36 13.22
CA PRO A 125 -1.50 -5.40 14.33
C PRO A 125 -0.37 -4.37 14.25
N ILE A 126 0.86 -4.80 13.92
CA ILE A 126 2.02 -3.91 13.83
C ILE A 126 1.82 -2.79 12.79
N ASN A 127 1.17 -3.08 11.66
CA ASN A 127 0.87 -2.10 10.63
C ASN A 127 -0.31 -1.22 11.03
N PHE A 128 -1.39 -1.86 11.51
CA PHE A 128 -2.60 -1.16 11.93
C PHE A 128 -2.32 -0.14 13.06
N ASP A 129 -1.55 -0.52 14.07
CA ASP A 129 -1.19 0.37 15.18
C ASP A 129 -0.39 1.60 14.72
N VAL A 130 0.44 1.45 13.69
CA VAL A 130 1.15 2.59 13.08
C VAL A 130 0.19 3.46 12.27
N LEU A 131 -0.67 2.86 11.45
CA LEU A 131 -1.54 3.59 10.52
C LEU A 131 -2.68 4.30 11.24
N LYS A 132 -3.18 3.71 12.33
CA LYS A 132 -4.28 4.27 13.12
C LYS A 132 -3.94 5.67 13.63
N GLY A 133 -4.70 6.66 13.17
CA GLY A 133 -4.52 8.07 13.52
C GLY A 133 -3.40 8.81 12.76
N ARG A 134 -2.73 8.14 11.79
CA ARG A 134 -1.73 8.78 10.93
C ARG A 134 -2.18 8.95 9.48
N ILE A 135 -3.14 8.16 9.03
CA ILE A 135 -3.65 8.26 7.66
C ILE A 135 -4.57 9.47 7.54
N HIS A 136 -4.21 10.35 6.59
CA HIS A 136 -4.96 11.59 6.32
C HIS A 136 -6.27 11.32 5.59
N SER A 137 -6.21 10.51 4.52
CA SER A 137 -7.38 10.07 3.75
C SER A 137 -7.13 8.73 3.08
N SER A 138 -8.19 8.08 2.67
CA SER A 138 -8.12 6.76 2.04
C SER A 138 -9.20 6.62 0.97
N ALA A 139 -8.94 5.79 -0.05
CA ALA A 139 -9.90 5.53 -1.10
C ALA A 139 -9.77 4.12 -1.68
N ALA A 140 -10.91 3.48 -1.93
CA ALA A 140 -10.97 2.26 -2.72
C ALA A 140 -11.12 2.60 -4.21
N VAL A 141 -10.33 1.93 -5.07
CA VAL A 141 -10.30 2.15 -6.52
C VAL A 141 -10.83 0.95 -7.28
N THR A 142 -11.61 1.23 -8.32
CA THR A 142 -12.18 0.21 -9.20
C THR A 142 -11.16 -0.26 -10.26
N PRO A 143 -11.34 -1.45 -10.85
CA PRO A 143 -10.51 -1.92 -11.96
C PRO A 143 -10.45 -0.96 -13.15
N ALA A 144 -11.54 -0.24 -13.43
CA ALA A 144 -11.61 0.73 -14.52
C ALA A 144 -10.75 1.97 -14.25
N GLU A 145 -10.77 2.47 -13.02
CA GLU A 145 -9.93 3.61 -12.58
C GLU A 145 -8.44 3.26 -12.64
N VAL A 146 -8.08 2.05 -12.19
CA VAL A 146 -6.71 1.54 -12.28
C VAL A 146 -6.26 1.45 -13.74
N ALA A 147 -7.08 0.90 -14.64
CA ALA A 147 -6.78 0.80 -16.06
C ALA A 147 -6.59 2.19 -16.71
N ALA A 148 -7.40 3.19 -16.31
CA ALA A 148 -7.26 4.56 -16.78
C ALA A 148 -5.93 5.18 -16.32
N ALA A 149 -5.53 4.97 -15.07
CA ALA A 149 -4.25 5.44 -14.53
C ALA A 149 -3.06 4.80 -15.25
N MET A 150 -3.08 3.47 -15.44
CA MET A 150 -2.04 2.75 -16.19
C MET A 150 -1.89 3.29 -17.61
N ARG A 151 -3.01 3.55 -18.30
CA ARG A 151 -3.00 4.13 -19.65
C ARG A 151 -2.37 5.51 -19.66
N LEU A 152 -2.73 6.38 -18.72
CA LEU A 152 -2.16 7.73 -18.61
C LEU A 152 -0.65 7.67 -18.40
N VAL A 153 -0.17 6.83 -17.49
CA VAL A 153 1.26 6.64 -17.20
C VAL A 153 1.99 6.16 -18.48
N PHE A 154 1.42 5.20 -19.20
CA PHE A 154 2.00 4.70 -20.42
C PHE A 154 2.05 5.78 -21.54
N GLU A 155 0.94 6.47 -21.77
CA GLU A 155 0.81 7.45 -22.85
C GLU A 155 1.56 8.76 -22.60
N LYS A 156 1.64 9.21 -21.34
CA LYS A 156 2.20 10.53 -20.98
C LYS A 156 3.60 10.46 -20.38
N LEU A 157 3.90 9.43 -19.61
CA LEU A 157 5.19 9.29 -18.95
C LEU A 157 6.07 8.24 -19.61
N HIS A 158 5.53 7.45 -20.54
CA HIS A 158 6.23 6.34 -21.22
C HIS A 158 6.77 5.30 -20.24
N LEU A 159 6.04 5.08 -19.14
CA LEU A 159 6.37 4.08 -18.12
C LEU A 159 5.36 2.93 -18.16
N VAL A 160 5.86 1.73 -17.94
CA VAL A 160 5.03 0.54 -17.72
C VAL A 160 4.92 0.32 -16.23
N VAL A 161 3.70 0.36 -15.70
CA VAL A 161 3.40 0.16 -14.28
C VAL A 161 2.45 -1.03 -14.13
N GLU A 162 2.66 -1.84 -13.11
CA GLU A 162 1.71 -2.90 -12.75
C GLU A 162 0.41 -2.31 -12.18
N PRO A 163 -0.71 -3.03 -12.21
CA PRO A 163 -1.97 -2.51 -11.72
C PRO A 163 -1.92 -2.03 -10.26
N GLY A 164 -1.29 -2.78 -9.37
CA GLY A 164 -1.13 -2.40 -7.97
C GLY A 164 -0.38 -1.09 -7.78
N GLY A 165 0.70 -0.89 -8.55
CA GLY A 165 1.47 0.36 -8.53
C GLY A 165 0.73 1.57 -9.11
N ALA A 166 -0.38 1.37 -9.83
CA ALA A 166 -1.19 2.46 -10.36
C ALA A 166 -2.37 2.86 -9.45
N ALA A 167 -2.61 2.14 -8.35
CA ALA A 167 -3.79 2.34 -7.50
C ALA A 167 -3.83 3.73 -6.85
N ALA A 168 -2.70 4.22 -6.37
CA ALA A 168 -2.61 5.56 -5.78
C ALA A 168 -2.93 6.66 -6.80
N LEU A 169 -2.34 6.57 -8.00
CA LEU A 169 -2.63 7.49 -9.09
C LEU A 169 -4.09 7.40 -9.54
N ALA A 170 -4.65 6.20 -9.57
CA ALA A 170 -6.06 5.98 -9.89
C ALA A 170 -6.99 6.73 -8.93
N ALA A 171 -6.70 6.70 -7.63
CA ALA A 171 -7.48 7.43 -6.62
C ALA A 171 -7.41 8.96 -6.84
N VAL A 172 -6.26 9.48 -7.21
CA VAL A 172 -6.08 10.92 -7.53
C VAL A 172 -6.85 11.29 -8.80
N LEU A 173 -6.68 10.53 -9.88
CA LEU A 173 -7.34 10.82 -11.16
C LEU A 173 -8.87 10.71 -11.09
N ALA A 174 -9.37 9.81 -10.25
CA ALA A 174 -10.80 9.65 -9.99
C ALA A 174 -11.37 10.73 -9.06
N GLY A 175 -10.54 11.63 -8.52
CA GLY A 175 -10.97 12.65 -7.57
C GLY A 175 -11.37 12.10 -6.20
N LYS A 176 -10.95 10.89 -5.86
CA LYS A 176 -11.24 10.24 -4.58
C LYS A 176 -10.25 10.64 -3.48
N ILE A 177 -9.03 10.98 -3.87
CA ILE A 177 -8.03 11.61 -3.01
C ILE A 177 -7.62 12.92 -3.68
N GLU A 178 -7.82 14.03 -3.00
CA GLU A 178 -7.41 15.36 -3.47
C GLU A 178 -5.99 15.65 -2.97
N PRO A 179 -5.00 15.81 -3.87
CA PRO A 179 -3.64 16.14 -3.48
C PRO A 179 -3.56 17.51 -2.81
N GLN A 180 -2.75 17.63 -1.77
CA GLN A 180 -2.53 18.88 -1.04
C GLN A 180 -1.05 19.29 -1.12
N GLY A 181 -0.79 20.54 -1.45
CA GLY A 181 0.58 21.05 -1.57
C GLY A 181 1.39 20.29 -2.62
N THR A 182 2.62 19.88 -2.26
CA THR A 182 3.45 19.01 -3.10
C THR A 182 3.05 17.56 -2.88
N ALA A 183 2.56 16.91 -3.93
CA ALA A 183 2.14 15.52 -3.84
C ALA A 183 3.15 14.57 -4.47
N VAL A 184 3.48 13.50 -3.77
CA VAL A 184 4.24 12.33 -4.26
C VAL A 184 3.27 11.15 -4.31
N VAL A 185 3.12 10.57 -5.51
CA VAL A 185 2.26 9.40 -5.74
C VAL A 185 3.15 8.19 -5.98
N THR A 186 2.98 7.16 -5.17
CA THR A 186 3.82 5.95 -5.21
C THR A 186 3.01 4.71 -5.53
#